data_186c547c17c4a08e8e8b2be130346dcf
#
_entry.id   186c547c17c4a08e8e8b2be130346dcf
#
_cell.length_a   1.000
_cell.length_b   1.000
_cell.length_c   1.000
_cell.angle_alpha   90.00
_cell.angle_beta   90.00
_cell.angle_gamma   90.00
#
_symmetry.space_group_name_H-M   'P 1'
#
loop_
_entity.id
_entity.type
_entity.pdbx_description
1 polymer ?
#
loop_
_entity_poly.entity_id
_entity_poly.type
_entity_poly.pdbx_seq_one_letter_code
_entity_poly.pdbx_strand_id
1 'polypeptide(L)'
;KHVPYYRARMNQAGVKPEDIVTLADLHKLPFLTKADVRKHLHFDILSDNHQKDEILRITTSGSTGEPFVCYADRRQLEFRWAATLRSQEWTGYRFGDRTLRLWHQTLGMSKTQIVREHADATFSRRRFVPAFEMSEQNLSDLMDEIEAYRPILMDGYAESLNFLAGYLKRSGRKLGWRPQGIMSSAQSLPEESRRIIEDAFGCKVFDKYGSREFSGIAYECEAHDGHHIVAEGYIVEVLKDGRPAKPGEIGEIVITDLNNYCLPFIRYRIGDLGEAMDNSKLCVCGRGLPRIGKIEGRVQSIIIGADGQYVPGTFFAHLLKDYDHAIRHYQVVQEQRGAITFKVVKGSRFTSEAMDEVLRTLRTFLGAAMQIEVEYVDEIPLIRTGKRLAAVSRLGIDLQSGEERASLPVKPPSAS
;
A
#
# COMPACT_ATOMS: atom_id res chain seq x y z
N LYS A 1 -25.63 17.33 3.30
CA LYS A 1 -26.97 17.30 3.97
C LYS A 1 -27.21 15.96 4.64
N HIS A 2 -26.93 14.85 3.96
CA HIS A 2 -27.33 13.48 4.30
C HIS A 2 -26.32 12.70 5.16
N VAL A 3 -25.27 13.31 5.67
CA VAL A 3 -24.29 12.70 6.56
C VAL A 3 -24.18 13.54 7.83
N PRO A 4 -24.85 13.16 8.92
CA PRO A 4 -24.90 13.95 10.15
C PRO A 4 -23.51 14.26 10.71
N TYR A 5 -22.59 13.32 10.65
CA TYR A 5 -21.19 13.50 11.06
C TYR A 5 -20.55 14.73 10.40
N TYR A 6 -20.60 14.84 9.06
CA TYR A 6 -20.01 15.99 8.37
C TYR A 6 -20.73 17.29 8.66
N ARG A 7 -22.06 17.26 8.81
CA ARG A 7 -22.83 18.44 9.20
C ARG A 7 -22.37 18.99 10.55
N ALA A 8 -22.21 18.11 11.55
CA ALA A 8 -21.72 18.50 12.87
C ALA A 8 -20.28 19.05 12.80
N ARG A 9 -19.39 18.36 12.07
CA ARG A 9 -17.98 18.76 11.94
C ARG A 9 -17.81 20.10 11.20
N MET A 10 -18.57 20.32 10.13
CA MET A 10 -18.54 21.59 9.37
C MET A 10 -19.10 22.73 10.21
N ASN A 11 -20.22 22.53 10.94
CA ASN A 11 -20.77 23.52 11.84
C ASN A 11 -19.77 23.89 12.95
N GLN A 12 -19.08 22.90 13.54
CA GLN A 12 -18.04 23.13 14.55
C GLN A 12 -16.85 23.93 13.99
N ALA A 13 -16.50 23.70 12.73
CA ALA A 13 -15.43 24.43 12.04
C ALA A 13 -15.89 25.79 11.50
N GLY A 14 -17.18 26.14 11.59
CA GLY A 14 -17.74 27.37 11.02
C GLY A 14 -17.72 27.42 9.48
N VAL A 15 -17.69 26.25 8.83
CA VAL A 15 -17.57 26.11 7.37
C VAL A 15 -18.89 25.62 6.79
N LYS A 16 -19.34 26.24 5.71
CA LYS A 16 -20.51 25.83 4.92
C LYS A 16 -20.08 25.17 3.61
N PRO A 17 -20.91 24.31 3.01
CA PRO A 17 -20.60 23.73 1.69
C PRO A 17 -20.27 24.79 0.63
N GLU A 18 -20.93 25.92 0.68
CA GLU A 18 -20.78 27.04 -0.26
C GLU A 18 -19.41 27.73 -0.15
N ASP A 19 -18.68 27.55 0.96
CA ASP A 19 -17.34 28.10 1.18
C ASP A 19 -16.24 27.30 0.48
N ILE A 20 -16.61 26.12 -0.08
CA ILE A 20 -15.70 25.23 -0.82
C ILE A 20 -15.98 25.39 -2.33
N VAL A 21 -15.29 26.32 -2.94
CA VAL A 21 -15.46 26.65 -4.36
C VAL A 21 -14.35 26.06 -5.23
N THR A 22 -13.14 25.97 -4.68
CA THR A 22 -11.96 25.48 -5.38
C THR A 22 -11.26 24.39 -4.57
N LEU A 23 -10.34 23.65 -5.19
CA LEU A 23 -9.49 22.68 -4.49
C LEU A 23 -8.67 23.33 -3.38
N ALA A 24 -8.31 24.59 -3.53
CA ALA A 24 -7.57 25.34 -2.51
C ALA A 24 -8.39 25.55 -1.22
N ASP A 25 -9.73 25.52 -1.30
CA ASP A 25 -10.60 25.69 -0.14
C ASP A 25 -10.73 24.42 0.71
N LEU A 26 -10.28 23.28 0.22
CA LEU A 26 -10.37 22.01 0.96
C LEU A 26 -9.72 22.07 2.34
N HIS A 27 -8.68 22.90 2.52
CA HIS A 27 -8.02 23.07 3.81
C HIS A 27 -8.96 23.55 4.92
N LYS A 28 -10.08 24.19 4.59
CA LYS A 28 -11.12 24.62 5.53
C LYS A 28 -11.87 23.45 6.16
N LEU A 29 -11.92 22.29 5.47
CA LEU A 29 -12.61 21.10 5.95
C LEU A 29 -11.74 20.32 6.95
N PRO A 30 -12.34 19.83 8.04
CA PRO A 30 -11.62 19.00 9.00
C PRO A 30 -11.23 17.65 8.38
N PHE A 31 -10.12 17.08 8.86
CA PHE A 31 -9.69 15.75 8.44
C PHE A 31 -10.62 14.66 8.97
N LEU A 32 -10.75 13.61 8.19
CA LEU A 32 -11.32 12.33 8.59
C LEU A 32 -10.20 11.34 8.90
N THR A 33 -10.30 10.62 10.01
CA THR A 33 -9.34 9.60 10.40
C THR A 33 -9.98 8.21 10.47
N LYS A 34 -9.17 7.15 10.50
CA LYS A 34 -9.67 5.78 10.76
C LYS A 34 -10.39 5.67 12.11
N ALA A 35 -9.91 6.39 13.11
CA ALA A 35 -10.53 6.43 14.43
C ALA A 35 -11.93 7.05 14.37
N ASP A 36 -12.08 8.15 13.60
CA ASP A 36 -13.39 8.78 13.40
C ASP A 36 -14.35 7.81 12.71
N VAL A 37 -13.93 7.16 11.62
CA VAL A 37 -14.77 6.18 10.93
C VAL A 37 -15.19 5.06 11.88
N ARG A 38 -14.26 4.46 12.64
CA ARG A 38 -14.60 3.39 13.61
C ARG A 38 -15.60 3.84 14.66
N LYS A 39 -15.40 5.04 15.22
CA LYS A 39 -16.26 5.61 16.26
C LYS A 39 -17.67 5.89 15.75
N HIS A 40 -17.80 6.37 14.52
CA HIS A 40 -19.04 6.90 13.96
C HIS A 40 -19.74 5.94 12.97
N LEU A 41 -19.13 4.78 12.63
CA LEU A 41 -19.57 3.90 11.54
C LEU A 41 -21.04 3.46 11.64
N HIS A 42 -21.52 3.21 12.87
CA HIS A 42 -22.88 2.71 13.12
C HIS A 42 -23.83 3.80 13.64
N PHE A 43 -23.39 5.05 13.66
CA PHE A 43 -24.16 6.14 14.25
C PHE A 43 -24.57 7.22 13.24
N ASP A 44 -23.59 7.95 12.71
CA ASP A 44 -23.87 9.21 12.01
C ASP A 44 -22.95 9.50 10.80
N ILE A 45 -21.99 8.62 10.48
CA ILE A 45 -21.09 8.82 9.33
C ILE A 45 -21.62 8.23 8.01
N LEU A 46 -22.57 7.30 8.09
CA LEU A 46 -23.29 6.82 6.90
C LEU A 46 -24.33 7.86 6.48
N SER A 47 -24.52 7.96 5.17
CA SER A 47 -25.57 8.81 4.61
C SER A 47 -26.96 8.28 5.00
N ASP A 48 -27.86 9.15 5.45
CA ASP A 48 -29.21 8.79 5.86
C ASP A 48 -30.15 8.44 4.68
N ASN A 49 -29.73 8.78 3.46
CA ASN A 49 -30.48 8.50 2.23
C ASN A 49 -29.88 7.36 1.36
N HIS A 50 -28.93 6.57 1.89
CA HIS A 50 -28.41 5.41 1.16
C HIS A 50 -29.42 4.25 1.18
N GLN A 51 -29.39 3.42 0.13
CA GLN A 51 -30.16 2.17 0.06
C GLN A 51 -29.29 1.03 0.60
N LYS A 52 -29.80 0.30 1.59
CA LYS A 52 -29.03 -0.74 2.30
C LYS A 52 -28.62 -1.93 1.42
N ASP A 53 -29.37 -2.24 0.40
CA ASP A 53 -29.10 -3.28 -0.58
C ASP A 53 -28.09 -2.88 -1.66
N GLU A 54 -27.78 -1.59 -1.77
CA GLU A 54 -26.79 -1.05 -2.71
C GLU A 54 -25.40 -0.87 -2.11
N ILE A 55 -25.25 -1.07 -0.80
CA ILE A 55 -23.95 -0.90 -0.13
C ILE A 55 -23.22 -2.21 0.11
N LEU A 56 -21.93 -2.19 -0.11
CA LEU A 56 -21.04 -3.32 0.11
C LEU A 56 -20.13 -3.07 1.30
N ARG A 57 -20.10 -4.02 2.24
CA ARG A 57 -19.18 -3.98 3.37
C ARG A 57 -17.77 -4.36 2.90
N ILE A 58 -16.83 -3.48 3.16
CA ILE A 58 -15.40 -3.67 2.90
C ILE A 58 -14.69 -3.80 4.25
N THR A 59 -13.88 -4.85 4.37
CA THR A 59 -13.08 -5.07 5.57
C THR A 59 -11.59 -5.09 5.19
N THR A 60 -10.78 -4.35 5.93
CA THR A 60 -9.32 -4.45 5.83
C THR A 60 -8.80 -5.19 7.06
N SER A 61 -7.67 -5.88 6.89
CA SER A 61 -7.04 -6.61 7.99
C SER A 61 -6.46 -5.71 9.11
N GLY A 62 -6.46 -4.39 8.90
CA GLY A 62 -5.86 -3.41 9.83
C GLY A 62 -4.36 -3.68 10.06
N SER A 63 -3.50 -2.74 9.81
CA SER A 63 -2.06 -2.86 10.13
C SER A 63 -1.76 -2.94 11.64
N THR A 64 -2.76 -2.61 12.46
CA THR A 64 -2.72 -2.67 13.93
C THR A 64 -3.36 -3.93 14.51
N GLY A 65 -3.74 -4.91 13.65
CA GLY A 65 -4.43 -6.13 14.09
C GLY A 65 -5.94 -6.00 14.26
N GLU A 66 -6.49 -4.78 14.35
CA GLU A 66 -7.94 -4.58 14.37
C GLU A 66 -8.48 -4.35 12.95
N PRO A 67 -9.51 -5.11 12.53
CA PRO A 67 -10.13 -4.91 11.23
C PRO A 67 -10.71 -3.50 11.10
N PHE A 68 -10.44 -2.83 9.98
CA PHE A 68 -11.11 -1.60 9.64
C PHE A 68 -12.27 -1.92 8.69
N VAL A 69 -13.46 -1.51 9.06
CA VAL A 69 -14.69 -1.70 8.28
C VAL A 69 -15.11 -0.37 7.66
N CYS A 70 -15.42 -0.40 6.39
CA CYS A 70 -16.06 0.70 5.68
C CYS A 70 -17.10 0.16 4.69
N TYR A 71 -17.84 1.06 4.07
CA TYR A 71 -18.84 0.72 3.08
C TYR A 71 -18.59 1.47 1.77
N ALA A 72 -18.88 0.80 0.67
CA ALA A 72 -18.87 1.37 -0.66
C ALA A 72 -20.26 1.20 -1.27
N ASP A 73 -20.75 2.22 -1.98
CA ASP A 73 -21.92 2.07 -2.82
C ASP A 73 -21.58 1.47 -4.19
N ARG A 74 -22.61 1.07 -4.90
CA ARG A 74 -22.46 0.43 -6.22
C ARG A 74 -21.75 1.34 -7.22
N ARG A 75 -22.04 2.64 -7.20
CA ARG A 75 -21.43 3.63 -8.09
C ARG A 75 -19.91 3.68 -7.91
N GLN A 76 -19.44 3.70 -6.65
CA GLN A 76 -18.02 3.67 -6.36
C GLN A 76 -17.36 2.39 -6.88
N LEU A 77 -18.02 1.24 -6.71
CA LEU A 77 -17.48 -0.04 -7.17
C LEU A 77 -17.35 -0.10 -8.70
N GLU A 78 -18.36 0.38 -9.42
CA GLU A 78 -18.35 0.48 -10.87
C GLU A 78 -17.24 1.41 -11.37
N PHE A 79 -17.09 2.56 -10.71
CA PHE A 79 -16.00 3.50 -11.00
C PHE A 79 -14.62 2.87 -10.78
N ARG A 80 -14.41 2.17 -9.65
CA ARG A 80 -13.15 1.47 -9.35
C ARG A 80 -12.79 0.46 -10.45
N TRP A 81 -13.78 -0.26 -10.96
CA TRP A 81 -13.59 -1.21 -12.06
C TRP A 81 -13.15 -0.50 -13.33
N ALA A 82 -13.87 0.53 -13.74
CA ALA A 82 -13.56 1.29 -14.94
C ALA A 82 -12.16 1.91 -14.88
N ALA A 83 -11.80 2.53 -13.75
CA ALA A 83 -10.49 3.12 -13.53
C ALA A 83 -9.36 2.06 -13.57
N THR A 84 -9.61 0.88 -12.98
CA THR A 84 -8.63 -0.22 -13.00
C THR A 84 -8.41 -0.72 -14.42
N LEU A 85 -9.49 -0.99 -15.18
CA LEU A 85 -9.38 -1.46 -16.57
C LEU A 85 -8.63 -0.46 -17.45
N ARG A 86 -8.99 0.82 -17.39
CA ARG A 86 -8.28 1.88 -18.12
C ARG A 86 -6.78 1.88 -17.79
N SER A 87 -6.43 1.77 -16.52
CA SER A 87 -5.02 1.84 -16.10
C SER A 87 -4.25 0.57 -16.44
N GLN A 88 -4.91 -0.59 -16.46
CA GLN A 88 -4.32 -1.84 -16.95
C GLN A 88 -3.98 -1.76 -18.45
N GLU A 89 -4.77 -1.04 -19.24
CA GLU A 89 -4.48 -0.84 -20.67
C GLU A 89 -3.17 -0.08 -20.93
N TRP A 90 -2.66 0.68 -19.95
CA TRP A 90 -1.36 1.34 -20.07
C TRP A 90 -0.19 0.36 -20.09
N THR A 91 -0.39 -0.87 -19.62
CA THR A 91 0.61 -1.95 -19.67
C THR A 91 0.65 -2.67 -21.03
N GLY A 92 -0.22 -2.31 -21.98
CA GLY A 92 -0.42 -3.01 -23.25
C GLY A 92 -1.54 -4.07 -23.21
N TYR A 93 -2.12 -4.33 -22.03
CA TYR A 93 -3.28 -5.20 -21.87
C TYR A 93 -4.52 -4.59 -22.56
N ARG A 94 -5.40 -5.44 -23.09
CA ARG A 94 -6.74 -5.09 -23.58
C ARG A 94 -7.78 -5.90 -22.86
N PHE A 95 -8.94 -5.29 -22.60
CA PHE A 95 -10.05 -6.02 -21.96
C PHE A 95 -10.38 -7.30 -22.75
N GLY A 96 -10.42 -8.43 -22.03
CA GLY A 96 -10.60 -9.76 -22.62
C GLY A 96 -9.31 -10.53 -22.89
N ASP A 97 -8.15 -9.92 -22.75
CA ASP A 97 -6.88 -10.64 -22.74
C ASP A 97 -6.72 -11.50 -21.49
N ARG A 98 -5.85 -12.51 -21.57
CA ARG A 98 -5.55 -13.39 -20.43
C ARG A 98 -4.78 -12.63 -19.35
N THR A 99 -5.32 -12.62 -18.13
CA THR A 99 -4.72 -11.99 -16.96
C THR A 99 -4.39 -13.02 -15.90
N LEU A 100 -3.22 -12.94 -15.31
CA LEU A 100 -2.84 -13.69 -14.12
C LEU A 100 -2.85 -12.77 -12.90
N ARG A 101 -3.51 -13.17 -11.83
CA ARG A 101 -3.45 -12.46 -10.54
C ARG A 101 -2.77 -13.31 -9.47
N LEU A 102 -1.64 -12.80 -8.96
CA LEU A 102 -0.96 -13.33 -7.78
C LEU A 102 -1.53 -12.64 -6.54
N TRP A 103 -2.59 -13.22 -5.99
CA TRP A 103 -3.37 -12.58 -4.93
C TRP A 103 -3.88 -13.59 -3.89
N HIS A 104 -4.34 -13.13 -2.72
CA HIS A 104 -5.07 -13.96 -1.76
C HIS A 104 -6.54 -14.05 -2.21
N GLN A 105 -6.91 -15.12 -2.84
CA GLN A 105 -8.19 -15.19 -3.51
C GLN A 105 -9.38 -15.45 -2.59
N THR A 106 -9.25 -16.33 -1.61
CA THR A 106 -10.40 -16.91 -0.90
C THR A 106 -10.53 -16.52 0.57
N LEU A 107 -9.57 -15.81 1.13
CA LEU A 107 -9.55 -15.48 2.55
C LEU A 107 -10.72 -14.54 2.92
N GLY A 108 -11.67 -15.05 3.72
CA GLY A 108 -12.84 -14.31 4.19
C GLY A 108 -14.03 -14.25 3.23
N MET A 109 -14.00 -15.03 2.14
CA MET A 109 -15.14 -15.16 1.21
C MET A 109 -16.10 -16.29 1.62
N SER A 110 -17.39 -16.06 1.41
CA SER A 110 -18.39 -17.14 1.50
C SER A 110 -18.31 -18.07 0.28
N LYS A 111 -18.87 -19.28 0.38
CA LYS A 111 -18.90 -20.24 -0.74
C LYS A 111 -19.56 -19.66 -2.00
N THR A 112 -20.63 -18.90 -1.84
CA THR A 112 -21.33 -18.23 -2.95
C THR A 112 -20.49 -17.14 -3.60
N GLN A 113 -19.72 -16.39 -2.82
CA GLN A 113 -18.78 -15.38 -3.34
C GLN A 113 -17.63 -16.06 -4.12
N ILE A 114 -17.12 -17.20 -3.65
CA ILE A 114 -16.07 -17.96 -4.34
C ILE A 114 -16.59 -18.45 -5.70
N VAL A 115 -17.79 -19.02 -5.77
CA VAL A 115 -18.39 -19.48 -7.04
C VAL A 115 -18.57 -18.31 -8.01
N ARG A 116 -19.08 -17.19 -7.53
CA ARG A 116 -19.25 -15.99 -8.36
C ARG A 116 -17.92 -15.46 -8.89
N GLU A 117 -16.89 -15.41 -8.03
CA GLU A 117 -15.55 -14.97 -8.42
C GLU A 117 -14.93 -15.89 -9.48
N HIS A 118 -15.12 -17.22 -9.37
CA HIS A 118 -14.66 -18.16 -10.39
C HIS A 118 -15.39 -17.97 -11.73
N ALA A 119 -16.70 -17.74 -11.70
CA ALA A 119 -17.47 -17.47 -12.91
C ALA A 119 -16.99 -16.18 -13.58
N ASP A 120 -16.81 -15.09 -12.80
CA ASP A 120 -16.29 -13.82 -13.28
C ASP A 120 -14.84 -13.95 -13.82
N ALA A 121 -14.00 -14.69 -13.12
CA ALA A 121 -12.64 -14.97 -13.55
C ALA A 121 -12.59 -15.73 -14.88
N THR A 122 -13.48 -16.70 -15.06
CA THR A 122 -13.58 -17.46 -16.30
C THR A 122 -14.04 -16.55 -17.45
N PHE A 123 -15.08 -15.76 -17.23
CA PHE A 123 -15.59 -14.82 -18.24
C PHE A 123 -14.58 -13.75 -18.63
N SER A 124 -13.87 -13.17 -17.64
CA SER A 124 -12.85 -12.17 -17.87
C SER A 124 -11.48 -12.74 -18.26
N ARG A 125 -11.37 -14.05 -18.51
CA ARG A 125 -10.12 -14.77 -18.81
C ARG A 125 -9.01 -14.47 -17.81
N ARG A 126 -9.38 -14.45 -16.52
CA ARG A 126 -8.49 -14.19 -15.40
C ARG A 126 -8.20 -15.49 -14.66
N ARG A 127 -6.92 -15.79 -14.43
CA ARG A 127 -6.47 -16.89 -13.59
C ARG A 127 -5.91 -16.34 -12.30
N PHE A 128 -6.27 -16.98 -11.19
CA PHE A 128 -5.70 -16.66 -9.88
C PHE A 128 -4.62 -17.66 -9.50
N VAL A 129 -3.57 -17.15 -8.91
CA VAL A 129 -2.54 -17.93 -8.24
C VAL A 129 -2.50 -17.47 -6.78
N PRO A 130 -2.66 -18.40 -5.82
CA PRO A 130 -2.61 -18.08 -4.39
C PRO A 130 -1.20 -17.60 -3.99
N ALA A 131 -1.03 -16.30 -3.83
CA ALA A 131 0.28 -15.70 -3.56
C ALA A 131 0.92 -16.19 -2.26
N PHE A 132 0.12 -16.68 -1.30
CA PHE A 132 0.59 -17.14 0.02
C PHE A 132 0.88 -18.64 0.09
N GLU A 133 0.55 -19.39 -0.96
CA GLU A 133 0.83 -20.81 -1.06
C GLU A 133 2.12 -21.10 -1.86
N MET A 134 2.78 -20.06 -2.35
CA MET A 134 4.04 -20.21 -3.07
C MET A 134 5.17 -20.60 -2.12
N SER A 135 5.88 -21.66 -2.48
CA SER A 135 7.02 -22.21 -1.77
C SER A 135 8.07 -22.67 -2.74
N GLU A 136 9.33 -22.83 -2.32
CA GLU A 136 10.40 -23.36 -3.17
C GLU A 136 10.07 -24.73 -3.78
N GLN A 137 9.22 -25.54 -3.08
CA GLN A 137 8.83 -26.88 -3.54
C GLN A 137 7.86 -26.83 -4.72
N ASN A 138 6.99 -25.83 -4.80
CA ASN A 138 5.93 -25.78 -5.83
C ASN A 138 6.19 -24.75 -6.94
N LEU A 139 7.27 -23.99 -6.87
CA LEU A 139 7.55 -22.96 -7.88
C LEU A 139 7.73 -23.49 -9.30
N SER A 140 8.32 -24.70 -9.46
CA SER A 140 8.48 -25.32 -10.78
C SER A 140 7.13 -25.56 -11.45
N ASP A 141 6.24 -26.26 -10.75
CA ASP A 141 4.91 -26.61 -11.26
C ASP A 141 4.06 -25.36 -11.50
N LEU A 142 4.15 -24.40 -10.59
CA LEU A 142 3.49 -23.10 -10.73
C LEU A 142 3.96 -22.35 -11.98
N MET A 143 5.27 -22.36 -12.24
CA MET A 143 5.82 -21.72 -13.44
C MET A 143 5.40 -22.45 -14.71
N ASP A 144 5.28 -23.78 -14.69
CA ASP A 144 4.73 -24.56 -15.81
C ASP A 144 3.28 -24.17 -16.11
N GLU A 145 2.46 -23.99 -15.07
CA GLU A 145 1.08 -23.54 -15.21
C GLU A 145 0.98 -22.11 -15.77
N ILE A 146 1.83 -21.19 -15.28
CA ILE A 146 1.85 -19.80 -15.74
C ILE A 146 2.28 -19.75 -17.21
N GLU A 147 3.31 -20.49 -17.57
CA GLU A 147 3.81 -20.54 -18.93
C GLU A 147 2.82 -21.20 -19.91
N ALA A 148 2.13 -22.24 -19.49
CA ALA A 148 1.05 -22.86 -20.28
C ALA A 148 -0.13 -21.89 -20.48
N TYR A 149 -0.46 -21.09 -19.47
CA TYR A 149 -1.55 -20.11 -19.55
C TYR A 149 -1.19 -18.88 -20.40
N ARG A 150 0.09 -18.48 -20.46
CA ARG A 150 0.60 -17.33 -21.23
C ARG A 150 -0.20 -16.05 -21.00
N PRO A 151 -0.26 -15.50 -19.78
CA PRO A 151 -0.98 -14.27 -19.51
C PRO A 151 -0.36 -13.07 -20.27
N ILE A 152 -1.21 -12.16 -20.72
CA ILE A 152 -0.80 -10.87 -21.30
C ILE A 152 -0.45 -9.88 -20.20
N LEU A 153 -1.21 -9.88 -19.11
CA LEU A 153 -0.98 -9.08 -17.92
C LEU A 153 -0.81 -9.98 -16.70
N MET A 154 0.22 -9.73 -15.91
CA MET A 154 0.35 -10.27 -14.56
C MET A 154 0.12 -9.14 -13.55
N ASP A 155 -0.80 -9.33 -12.60
CA ASP A 155 -1.11 -8.38 -11.52
C ASP A 155 -0.87 -9.07 -10.17
N GLY A 156 -0.01 -8.52 -9.33
CA GLY A 156 0.35 -9.21 -8.09
C GLY A 156 1.00 -8.34 -7.03
N TYR A 157 1.21 -8.97 -5.87
CA TYR A 157 2.02 -8.38 -4.82
C TYR A 157 3.48 -8.26 -5.27
N ALA A 158 4.12 -7.13 -4.96
CA ALA A 158 5.52 -6.90 -5.30
C ALA A 158 6.45 -8.03 -4.82
N GLU A 159 6.27 -8.50 -3.59
CA GLU A 159 7.06 -9.61 -3.04
C GLU A 159 6.81 -10.94 -3.77
N SER A 160 5.56 -11.24 -4.13
CA SER A 160 5.23 -12.46 -4.85
C SER A 160 5.84 -12.47 -6.25
N LEU A 161 5.77 -11.35 -6.94
CA LEU A 161 6.43 -11.17 -8.25
C LEU A 161 7.94 -11.29 -8.15
N ASN A 162 8.54 -10.67 -7.13
CA ASN A 162 9.99 -10.76 -6.87
C ASN A 162 10.42 -12.19 -6.51
N PHE A 163 9.59 -12.94 -5.78
CA PHE A 163 9.84 -14.33 -5.44
C PHE A 163 9.89 -15.24 -6.68
N LEU A 164 8.91 -15.09 -7.60
CA LEU A 164 8.92 -15.79 -8.88
C LEU A 164 10.13 -15.41 -9.75
N ALA A 165 10.44 -14.12 -9.85
CA ALA A 165 11.58 -13.62 -10.58
C ALA A 165 12.91 -14.15 -10.01
N GLY A 166 13.03 -14.18 -8.69
CA GLY A 166 14.17 -14.79 -7.99
C GLY A 166 14.34 -16.27 -8.32
N TYR A 167 13.26 -17.03 -8.36
CA TYR A 167 13.29 -18.43 -8.77
C TYR A 167 13.78 -18.60 -10.22
N LEU A 168 13.23 -17.83 -11.17
CA LEU A 168 13.66 -17.88 -12.57
C LEU A 168 15.17 -17.60 -12.71
N LYS A 169 15.67 -16.60 -11.97
CA LYS A 169 17.09 -16.26 -11.96
C LYS A 169 17.96 -17.39 -11.40
N ARG A 170 17.57 -18.00 -10.27
CA ARG A 170 18.33 -19.08 -9.60
C ARG A 170 18.32 -20.38 -10.40
N SER A 171 17.17 -20.73 -10.98
CA SER A 171 17.02 -21.96 -11.76
C SER A 171 17.62 -21.86 -13.17
N GLY A 172 17.90 -20.64 -13.65
CA GLY A 172 18.33 -20.42 -15.04
C GLY A 172 17.24 -20.73 -16.07
N ARG A 173 15.98 -20.92 -15.61
CA ARG A 173 14.84 -21.21 -16.49
C ARG A 173 14.56 -20.02 -17.40
N LYS A 174 14.50 -20.28 -18.70
CA LYS A 174 14.06 -19.30 -19.71
C LYS A 174 12.61 -19.58 -20.08
N LEU A 175 11.81 -18.52 -20.11
CA LEU A 175 10.41 -18.60 -20.49
C LEU A 175 10.26 -18.60 -22.01
N GLY A 176 9.44 -19.51 -22.55
CA GLY A 176 9.05 -19.53 -23.96
C GLY A 176 7.96 -18.52 -24.31
N TRP A 177 7.67 -17.62 -23.39
CA TRP A 177 6.63 -16.62 -23.45
C TRP A 177 7.05 -15.38 -22.61
N ARG A 178 6.50 -14.22 -22.92
CA ARG A 178 6.60 -13.03 -22.06
C ARG A 178 5.27 -12.28 -22.00
N PRO A 179 4.88 -11.69 -20.84
CA PRO A 179 3.73 -10.81 -20.74
C PRO A 179 4.00 -9.47 -21.45
N GLN A 180 2.95 -8.72 -21.77
CA GLN A 180 3.06 -7.33 -22.25
C GLN A 180 3.48 -6.39 -21.12
N GLY A 181 2.98 -6.66 -19.90
CA GLY A 181 3.37 -5.92 -18.71
C GLY A 181 3.02 -6.64 -17.43
N ILE A 182 3.64 -6.19 -16.36
CA ILE A 182 3.39 -6.66 -15.00
C ILE A 182 2.93 -5.48 -14.17
N MET A 183 1.82 -5.61 -13.43
CA MET A 183 1.35 -4.61 -12.48
C MET A 183 1.68 -5.06 -11.07
N SER A 184 2.51 -4.29 -10.37
CA SER A 184 2.85 -4.49 -8.97
C SER A 184 1.92 -3.69 -8.08
N SER A 185 1.55 -4.21 -6.91
CA SER A 185 0.65 -3.53 -5.99
C SER A 185 0.86 -3.93 -4.53
N ALA A 186 0.22 -3.17 -3.65
CA ALA A 186 0.04 -3.46 -2.22
C ALA A 186 1.28 -3.35 -1.34
N GLN A 187 2.47 -3.28 -1.90
CA GLN A 187 3.74 -3.06 -1.21
C GLN A 187 4.57 -2.09 -2.05
N SER A 188 5.51 -1.40 -1.42
CA SER A 188 6.49 -0.61 -2.17
C SER A 188 7.27 -1.50 -3.12
N LEU A 189 7.50 -1.02 -4.32
CA LEU A 189 8.33 -1.69 -5.34
C LEU A 189 9.71 -1.03 -5.36
N PRO A 190 10.74 -1.60 -4.67
CA PRO A 190 12.10 -1.11 -4.77
C PRO A 190 12.61 -1.21 -6.21
N GLU A 191 13.43 -0.26 -6.63
CA GLU A 191 13.96 -0.21 -8.00
C GLU A 191 14.75 -1.47 -8.37
N GLU A 192 15.46 -2.06 -7.42
CA GLU A 192 16.17 -3.33 -7.63
C GLU A 192 15.19 -4.48 -7.88
N SER A 193 14.11 -4.59 -7.08
CA SER A 193 13.08 -5.61 -7.32
C SER A 193 12.41 -5.42 -8.67
N ARG A 194 12.14 -4.16 -9.06
CA ARG A 194 11.64 -3.84 -10.41
C ARG A 194 12.55 -4.43 -11.49
N ARG A 195 13.86 -4.15 -11.42
CA ARG A 195 14.84 -4.66 -12.40
C ARG A 195 14.90 -6.18 -12.44
N ILE A 196 14.92 -6.82 -11.27
CA ILE A 196 14.94 -8.29 -11.18
C ILE A 196 13.70 -8.88 -11.86
N ILE A 197 12.51 -8.30 -11.63
CA ILE A 197 11.26 -8.76 -12.24
C ILE A 197 11.27 -8.48 -13.75
N GLU A 198 11.67 -7.28 -14.20
CA GLU A 198 11.75 -6.92 -15.61
C GLU A 198 12.72 -7.82 -16.38
N ASP A 199 13.90 -8.10 -15.81
CA ASP A 199 14.90 -8.99 -16.41
C ASP A 199 14.39 -10.43 -16.52
N ALA A 200 13.70 -10.92 -15.46
CA ALA A 200 13.22 -12.30 -15.43
C ALA A 200 12.07 -12.56 -16.42
N PHE A 201 11.15 -11.60 -16.56
CA PHE A 201 9.97 -11.74 -17.40
C PHE A 201 10.09 -11.04 -18.78
N GLY A 202 11.12 -10.25 -18.98
CA GLY A 202 11.39 -9.56 -20.25
C GLY A 202 10.38 -8.48 -20.60
N CYS A 203 9.68 -7.90 -19.62
CA CYS A 203 8.66 -6.85 -19.82
C CYS A 203 8.74 -5.78 -18.74
N LYS A 204 8.04 -4.66 -18.95
CA LYS A 204 7.97 -3.56 -17.99
C LYS A 204 7.10 -3.89 -16.77
N VAL A 205 7.49 -3.37 -15.61
CA VAL A 205 6.72 -3.43 -14.37
C VAL A 205 6.13 -2.05 -14.09
N PHE A 206 4.82 -2.00 -13.89
CA PHE A 206 4.05 -0.80 -13.58
C PHE A 206 3.60 -0.87 -12.12
N ASP A 207 3.92 0.14 -11.34
CA ASP A 207 3.50 0.18 -9.94
C ASP A 207 2.11 0.81 -9.80
N LYS A 208 1.33 0.26 -8.86
CA LYS A 208 -0.04 0.68 -8.56
C LYS A 208 -0.16 1.04 -7.10
N TYR A 209 -0.46 2.28 -6.82
CA TYR A 209 -0.82 2.74 -5.49
C TYR A 209 -2.32 2.60 -5.26
N GLY A 210 -2.68 1.98 -4.14
CA GLY A 210 -4.08 1.81 -3.76
C GLY A 210 -4.29 1.25 -2.37
N SER A 211 -5.54 1.23 -1.96
CA SER A 211 -5.98 0.69 -0.68
C SER A 211 -7.28 -0.08 -0.82
N ARG A 212 -7.67 -0.77 0.24
CA ARG A 212 -8.97 -1.49 0.24
C ARG A 212 -10.14 -0.50 0.21
N GLU A 213 -9.99 0.67 0.82
CA GLU A 213 -11.01 1.72 0.88
C GLU A 213 -11.32 2.31 -0.50
N PHE A 214 -10.29 2.43 -1.37
CA PHE A 214 -10.39 3.15 -2.64
C PHE A 214 -10.09 2.29 -3.88
N SER A 215 -9.53 1.07 -3.72
CA SER A 215 -8.92 0.27 -4.79
C SER A 215 -7.67 0.98 -5.35
N GLY A 216 -7.55 1.20 -6.65
CA GLY A 216 -6.43 1.92 -7.24
C GLY A 216 -6.63 3.43 -7.18
N ILE A 217 -5.74 4.12 -6.51
CA ILE A 217 -5.73 5.57 -6.34
C ILE A 217 -4.88 6.23 -7.43
N ALA A 218 -3.72 5.65 -7.71
CA ALA A 218 -2.80 6.14 -8.73
C ALA A 218 -2.01 4.99 -9.37
N TYR A 219 -1.58 5.18 -10.61
CA TYR A 219 -0.93 4.15 -11.42
C TYR A 219 0.22 4.73 -12.22
N GLU A 220 1.31 4.00 -12.32
CA GLU A 220 2.38 4.33 -13.26
C GLU A 220 1.93 4.17 -14.71
N CYS A 221 2.51 4.96 -15.57
CA CYS A 221 2.46 4.80 -17.02
C CYS A 221 3.81 4.31 -17.55
N GLU A 222 3.91 4.13 -18.86
CA GLU A 222 5.12 3.68 -19.57
C GLU A 222 6.36 4.57 -19.38
N ALA A 223 6.17 5.82 -18.92
CA ALA A 223 7.24 6.77 -18.63
C ALA A 223 7.91 6.52 -17.26
N HIS A 224 7.24 5.81 -16.35
CA HIS A 224 7.69 5.56 -14.98
C HIS A 224 8.12 6.83 -14.21
N ASP A 225 7.47 7.96 -14.51
CA ASP A 225 7.71 9.27 -13.88
C ASP A 225 6.55 9.61 -12.94
N GLY A 226 6.53 8.93 -11.79
CA GLY A 226 5.46 8.99 -10.80
C GLY A 226 4.20 8.25 -11.20
N HIS A 227 3.17 8.37 -10.38
CA HIS A 227 1.89 7.68 -10.51
C HIS A 227 0.80 8.69 -10.90
N HIS A 228 0.13 8.48 -12.01
CA HIS A 228 -1.04 9.26 -12.41
C HIS A 228 -2.21 9.00 -11.47
N ILE A 229 -2.69 10.04 -10.82
CA ILE A 229 -3.85 10.01 -9.93
C ILE A 229 -5.11 9.80 -10.77
N VAL A 230 -6.01 8.94 -10.31
CA VAL A 230 -7.35 8.76 -10.88
C VAL A 230 -8.22 9.97 -10.47
N ALA A 231 -7.93 11.14 -11.05
CA ALA A 231 -8.46 12.43 -10.62
C ALA A 231 -9.96 12.59 -10.86
N GLU A 232 -10.55 11.76 -11.71
CA GLU A 232 -12.00 11.70 -11.89
C GLU A 232 -12.73 11.11 -10.69
N GLY A 233 -12.00 10.38 -9.84
CA GLY A 233 -12.54 9.73 -8.65
C GLY A 233 -12.00 10.23 -7.34
N TYR A 234 -10.79 10.78 -7.35
CA TYR A 234 -10.08 11.13 -6.13
C TYR A 234 -9.39 12.48 -6.23
N ILE A 235 -9.55 13.29 -5.18
CA ILE A 235 -8.64 14.41 -4.93
C ILE A 235 -7.59 13.88 -3.96
N VAL A 236 -6.32 13.98 -4.35
CA VAL A 236 -5.18 13.56 -3.54
C VAL A 236 -4.39 14.80 -3.17
N GLU A 237 -4.35 15.09 -1.86
CA GLU A 237 -3.50 16.14 -1.29
C GLU A 237 -2.24 15.48 -0.72
N VAL A 238 -1.08 16.07 -0.93
CA VAL A 238 0.16 15.72 -0.23
C VAL A 238 0.47 16.87 0.72
N LEU A 239 0.41 16.61 2.02
CA LEU A 239 0.51 17.65 3.05
C LEU A 239 1.76 17.44 3.92
N LYS A 240 2.54 18.50 4.09
CA LYS A 240 3.68 18.57 5.00
C LYS A 240 3.43 19.66 6.02
N ASP A 241 3.46 19.32 7.29
CA ASP A 241 3.21 20.26 8.38
C ASP A 241 1.89 21.05 8.19
N GLY A 242 0.83 20.36 7.76
CA GLY A 242 -0.51 20.93 7.55
C GLY A 242 -0.68 21.79 6.29
N ARG A 243 0.38 22.03 5.51
CA ARG A 243 0.34 22.78 4.24
C ARG A 243 0.52 21.86 3.03
N PRO A 244 0.09 22.28 1.83
CA PRO A 244 0.45 21.57 0.61
C PRO A 244 1.98 21.45 0.49
N ALA A 245 2.46 20.23 0.26
CA ALA A 245 3.87 19.95 0.05
C ALA A 245 4.34 20.56 -1.28
N LYS A 246 5.55 21.09 -1.29
CA LYS A 246 6.19 21.58 -2.54
C LYS A 246 6.67 20.37 -3.37
N PRO A 247 6.82 20.52 -4.68
CA PRO A 247 7.41 19.49 -5.52
C PRO A 247 8.74 18.96 -4.95
N GLY A 248 8.86 17.63 -4.85
CA GLY A 248 9.99 16.94 -4.24
C GLY A 248 9.92 16.78 -2.71
N GLU A 249 8.97 17.43 -2.03
CA GLU A 249 8.74 17.20 -0.59
C GLU A 249 7.89 15.96 -0.36
N ILE A 250 8.25 15.20 0.66
CA ILE A 250 7.44 14.11 1.17
C ILE A 250 6.44 14.65 2.20
N GLY A 251 5.19 14.23 2.06
CA GLY A 251 4.11 14.61 2.95
C GLY A 251 3.08 13.51 3.14
N GLU A 252 2.14 13.72 4.03
CA GLU A 252 1.03 12.82 4.27
C GLU A 252 0.05 12.84 3.11
N ILE A 253 -0.38 11.66 2.68
CA ILE A 253 -1.40 11.51 1.65
C ILE A 253 -2.78 11.62 2.30
N VAL A 254 -3.56 12.59 1.82
CA VAL A 254 -4.94 12.84 2.22
C VAL A 254 -5.84 12.70 1.01
N ILE A 255 -6.93 11.93 1.14
CA ILE A 255 -7.78 11.57 0.00
C ILE A 255 -9.22 12.01 0.22
N THR A 256 -9.79 12.64 -0.79
CA THR A 256 -11.24 12.86 -0.89
C THR A 256 -11.79 12.01 -2.03
N ASP A 257 -12.75 11.13 -1.71
CA ASP A 257 -13.45 10.27 -2.68
C ASP A 257 -14.66 11.02 -3.24
N LEU A 258 -14.72 11.12 -4.56
CA LEU A 258 -15.78 11.82 -5.27
C LEU A 258 -16.96 10.91 -5.68
N ASN A 259 -16.86 9.61 -5.44
CA ASN A 259 -17.82 8.62 -5.94
C ASN A 259 -18.56 7.83 -4.86
N ASN A 260 -18.10 7.84 -3.60
CA ASN A 260 -18.75 7.13 -2.50
C ASN A 260 -19.72 8.06 -1.74
N TYR A 261 -21.00 7.93 -2.02
CA TYR A 261 -22.02 8.76 -1.37
C TYR A 261 -22.65 8.11 -0.14
N CYS A 262 -22.51 6.79 0.02
CA CYS A 262 -23.03 6.11 1.21
C CYS A 262 -22.13 6.32 2.45
N LEU A 263 -20.82 6.33 2.27
CA LEU A 263 -19.81 6.64 3.28
C LEU A 263 -18.78 7.58 2.66
N PRO A 264 -19.05 8.89 2.59
CA PRO A 264 -18.10 9.82 2.00
C PRO A 264 -16.79 9.89 2.77
N PHE A 265 -15.68 9.74 2.07
CA PHE A 265 -14.34 10.00 2.59
C PHE A 265 -13.92 11.40 2.15
N ILE A 266 -14.03 12.38 3.01
CA ILE A 266 -13.61 13.77 2.74
C ILE A 266 -12.38 14.08 3.56
N ARG A 267 -11.29 14.45 2.93
CA ARG A 267 -9.98 14.70 3.53
C ARG A 267 -9.54 13.58 4.48
N TYR A 268 -9.63 12.35 3.99
CA TYR A 268 -9.28 11.17 4.77
C TYR A 268 -7.78 10.96 4.82
N ARG A 269 -7.24 10.95 6.04
CA ARG A 269 -5.86 10.62 6.34
C ARG A 269 -5.68 9.11 6.23
N ILE A 270 -5.17 8.65 5.07
CA ILE A 270 -5.01 7.23 4.78
C ILE A 270 -3.88 6.59 5.60
N GLY A 271 -2.91 7.41 6.04
CA GLY A 271 -1.75 7.00 6.82
C GLY A 271 -0.58 6.51 5.97
N ASP A 272 -0.50 6.94 4.72
CA ASP A 272 0.63 6.72 3.82
C ASP A 272 1.34 8.07 3.55
N LEU A 273 2.62 8.01 3.19
CA LEU A 273 3.40 9.18 2.75
C LEU A 273 3.68 9.08 1.26
N GLY A 274 3.75 10.23 0.61
CA GLY A 274 4.11 10.33 -0.79
C GLY A 274 4.84 11.62 -1.12
N GLU A 275 5.53 11.60 -2.23
CA GLU A 275 6.26 12.75 -2.76
C GLU A 275 5.34 13.61 -3.60
N ALA A 276 5.29 14.92 -3.34
CA ALA A 276 4.57 15.88 -4.16
C ALA A 276 5.30 16.10 -5.48
N MET A 277 4.56 16.14 -6.59
CA MET A 277 5.11 16.41 -7.93
C MET A 277 4.72 17.77 -8.46
N ASP A 278 5.52 18.28 -9.40
CA ASP A 278 5.19 19.48 -10.19
C ASP A 278 4.16 19.12 -11.28
N ASN A 279 2.90 19.29 -10.95
CA ASN A 279 1.79 19.02 -11.86
C ASN A 279 1.50 20.14 -12.86
N SER A 280 2.29 21.21 -12.89
CA SER A 280 2.26 22.20 -13.97
C SER A 280 2.87 21.65 -15.27
N LYS A 281 3.68 20.60 -15.18
CA LYS A 281 4.32 19.90 -16.29
C LYS A 281 3.59 18.60 -16.61
N LEU A 282 3.15 18.46 -17.85
CA LEU A 282 2.55 17.22 -18.32
C LEU A 282 3.60 16.09 -18.33
N CYS A 283 3.14 14.86 -18.09
CA CYS A 283 3.94 13.68 -18.30
C CYS A 283 4.24 13.49 -19.80
N VAL A 284 5.43 12.98 -20.11
CA VAL A 284 5.82 12.68 -21.51
C VAL A 284 4.93 11.64 -22.17
N CYS A 285 4.16 10.88 -21.41
CA CYS A 285 3.15 9.95 -21.92
C CYS A 285 1.92 10.64 -22.55
N GLY A 286 1.80 11.97 -22.41
CA GLY A 286 0.71 12.79 -22.95
C GLY A 286 -0.60 12.75 -22.16
N ARG A 287 -0.69 11.98 -21.05
CA ARG A 287 -1.88 11.95 -20.21
C ARG A 287 -1.96 13.20 -19.36
N GLY A 288 -3.12 13.87 -19.36
CA GLY A 288 -3.36 15.11 -18.60
C GLY A 288 -3.72 14.89 -17.12
N LEU A 289 -3.52 13.69 -16.56
CA LEU A 289 -3.81 13.38 -15.17
C LEU A 289 -2.69 13.91 -14.26
N PRO A 290 -3.01 14.50 -13.10
CA PRO A 290 -2.01 14.89 -12.12
C PRO A 290 -1.27 13.66 -11.59
N ARG A 291 -0.07 13.88 -11.06
CA ARG A 291 0.80 12.80 -10.58
C ARG A 291 1.17 12.99 -9.12
N ILE A 292 1.39 11.87 -8.46
CA ILE A 292 2.09 11.78 -7.20
C ILE A 292 3.40 11.02 -7.44
N GLY A 293 4.47 11.42 -6.79
CA GLY A 293 5.78 10.79 -6.93
C GLY A 293 5.86 9.48 -6.18
N LYS A 294 7.01 9.21 -5.62
CA LYS A 294 7.27 7.98 -4.89
C LYS A 294 6.36 7.85 -3.68
N ILE A 295 5.82 6.66 -3.47
CA ILE A 295 5.05 6.32 -2.28
C ILE A 295 6.01 5.73 -1.24
N GLU A 296 6.18 6.44 -0.12
CA GLU A 296 7.16 6.10 0.93
C GLU A 296 6.60 5.17 2.02
N GLY A 297 5.51 4.48 1.73
CA GLY A 297 4.91 3.51 2.66
C GLY A 297 4.04 4.16 3.74
N ARG A 298 3.61 3.35 4.70
CA ARG A 298 2.68 3.80 5.76
C ARG A 298 3.40 4.55 6.86
N VAL A 299 2.73 5.55 7.44
CA VAL A 299 3.19 6.29 8.63
C VAL A 299 3.64 5.36 9.76
N GLN A 300 2.96 4.22 9.91
CA GLN A 300 3.31 3.18 10.91
C GLN A 300 4.61 2.42 10.58
N SER A 301 5.13 2.53 9.38
CA SER A 301 6.41 1.94 8.95
C SER A 301 7.55 2.95 9.02
N ILE A 302 7.35 4.12 9.59
CA ILE A 302 8.36 5.16 9.72
C ILE A 302 8.95 5.09 11.11
N ILE A 303 10.26 5.01 11.17
CA ILE A 303 11.05 5.08 12.39
C ILE A 303 11.50 6.52 12.59
N ILE A 304 11.33 7.06 13.78
CA ILE A 304 11.88 8.36 14.14
C ILE A 304 13.28 8.17 14.64
N GLY A 305 14.24 8.77 13.96
CA GLY A 305 15.64 8.83 14.40
C GLY A 305 15.80 9.65 15.68
N ALA A 306 16.95 9.49 16.33
CA ALA A 306 17.26 10.19 17.58
C ALA A 306 17.25 11.72 17.43
N ASP A 307 17.61 12.21 16.23
CA ASP A 307 17.65 13.65 15.89
C ASP A 307 16.31 14.13 15.28
N GLY A 308 15.24 13.32 15.37
CA GLY A 308 13.90 13.65 14.89
C GLY A 308 13.66 13.41 13.39
N GLN A 309 14.63 12.87 12.64
CA GLN A 309 14.45 12.54 11.23
C GLN A 309 13.48 11.37 11.04
N TYR A 310 12.69 11.41 9.96
CA TYR A 310 11.76 10.35 9.59
C TYR A 310 12.44 9.37 8.65
N VAL A 311 12.61 8.11 9.09
CA VAL A 311 13.24 7.04 8.33
C VAL A 311 12.18 6.02 7.90
N PRO A 312 11.83 5.95 6.60
CA PRO A 312 10.82 5.04 6.11
C PRO A 312 11.27 3.58 6.19
N GLY A 313 10.32 2.66 6.36
CA GLY A 313 10.60 1.23 6.44
C GLY A 313 11.32 0.66 5.22
N THR A 314 11.11 1.27 4.04
CA THR A 314 11.81 0.94 2.80
C THR A 314 13.32 1.17 2.88
N PHE A 315 13.77 2.12 3.71
CA PHE A 315 15.20 2.35 3.98
C PHE A 315 15.89 1.07 4.48
N PHE A 316 15.26 0.36 5.41
CA PHE A 316 15.84 -0.87 5.97
C PHE A 316 15.96 -1.98 4.91
N ALA A 317 15.02 -2.04 3.98
CA ALA A 317 15.11 -2.96 2.85
C ALA A 317 16.29 -2.63 1.94
N HIS A 318 16.55 -1.34 1.67
CA HIS A 318 17.70 -0.91 0.89
C HIS A 318 19.02 -1.16 1.61
N LEU A 319 19.09 -0.87 2.91
CA LEU A 319 20.29 -1.10 3.70
C LEU A 319 20.66 -2.58 3.78
N LEU A 320 19.67 -3.43 4.01
CA LEU A 320 19.91 -4.85 4.33
C LEU A 320 19.96 -5.77 3.10
N LYS A 321 19.72 -5.25 1.91
CA LYS A 321 19.78 -6.04 0.67
C LYS A 321 21.16 -6.67 0.40
N ASP A 322 22.23 -5.98 0.79
CA ASP A 322 23.60 -6.44 0.59
C ASP A 322 24.05 -7.44 1.68
N TYR A 323 23.22 -7.63 2.72
CA TYR A 323 23.45 -8.53 3.85
C TYR A 323 22.51 -9.75 3.87
N ASP A 324 21.83 -10.07 2.77
CA ASP A 324 20.89 -11.19 2.65
C ASP A 324 21.52 -12.54 2.99
N HIS A 325 22.82 -12.69 2.75
CA HIS A 325 23.61 -13.86 3.14
C HIS A 325 23.79 -13.99 4.66
N ALA A 326 23.82 -12.89 5.39
CA ALA A 326 24.00 -12.83 6.84
C ALA A 326 22.67 -12.67 7.59
N ILE A 327 21.70 -11.96 7.02
CA ILE A 327 20.39 -11.66 7.62
C ILE A 327 19.29 -12.19 6.70
N ARG A 328 18.67 -13.31 7.10
CA ARG A 328 17.60 -13.93 6.33
C ARG A 328 16.30 -13.11 6.37
N HIS A 329 15.90 -12.66 7.55
CA HIS A 329 14.75 -11.79 7.77
C HIS A 329 15.04 -10.82 8.91
N TYR A 330 14.37 -9.69 8.88
CA TYR A 330 14.51 -8.68 9.93
C TYR A 330 13.21 -7.94 10.16
N GLN A 331 13.10 -7.29 11.32
CA GLN A 331 12.06 -6.32 11.64
C GLN A 331 12.61 -5.29 12.61
N VAL A 332 12.40 -4.02 12.30
CA VAL A 332 12.71 -2.91 13.20
C VAL A 332 11.43 -2.50 13.93
N VAL A 333 11.44 -2.54 15.25
CA VAL A 333 10.31 -2.15 16.10
C VAL A 333 10.69 -0.94 16.90
N GLN A 334 9.89 0.11 16.84
CA GLN A 334 10.03 1.30 17.66
C GLN A 334 8.83 1.45 18.57
N GLU A 335 9.06 1.34 19.89
CA GLU A 335 8.02 1.51 20.91
C GLU A 335 8.11 2.88 21.60
N GLN A 336 9.30 3.49 21.62
CA GLN A 336 9.56 4.79 22.22
C GLN A 336 10.59 5.58 21.40
N ARG A 337 10.62 6.88 21.56
CA ARG A 337 11.63 7.73 20.92
C ARG A 337 13.03 7.38 21.41
N GLY A 338 14.02 7.49 20.52
CA GLY A 338 15.42 7.25 20.82
C GLY A 338 15.81 5.79 21.01
N ALA A 339 14.88 4.84 20.87
CA ALA A 339 15.16 3.41 20.99
C ALA A 339 14.43 2.59 19.92
N ILE A 340 15.07 1.54 19.43
CA ILE A 340 14.50 0.52 18.56
C ILE A 340 14.94 -0.87 19.01
N THR A 341 14.07 -1.85 18.76
CA THR A 341 14.42 -3.28 18.78
C THR A 341 14.63 -3.74 17.35
N PHE A 342 15.81 -4.21 17.03
CA PHE A 342 16.17 -4.78 15.75
C PHE A 342 16.10 -6.31 15.82
N LYS A 343 14.97 -6.89 15.39
CA LYS A 343 14.75 -8.34 15.34
C LYS A 343 15.41 -8.92 14.10
N VAL A 344 16.18 -9.98 14.27
CA VAL A 344 17.00 -10.57 13.20
C VAL A 344 16.87 -12.09 13.18
N VAL A 345 16.51 -12.63 12.03
CA VAL A 345 16.66 -14.06 11.71
C VAL A 345 18.00 -14.24 11.01
N LYS A 346 18.89 -15.00 11.61
CA LYS A 346 20.23 -15.24 11.07
C LYS A 346 20.17 -15.98 9.73
N GLY A 347 20.94 -15.51 8.78
CA GLY A 347 21.19 -16.21 7.51
C GLY A 347 22.26 -17.30 7.67
N SER A 348 22.46 -18.06 6.59
CA SER A 348 23.41 -19.19 6.58
C SER A 348 24.88 -18.78 6.73
N ARG A 349 25.20 -17.53 6.40
CA ARG A 349 26.55 -16.95 6.49
C ARG A 349 26.59 -15.77 7.47
N PHE A 350 25.83 -15.86 8.53
CA PHE A 350 25.83 -14.84 9.58
C PHE A 350 27.21 -14.74 10.24
N THR A 351 27.73 -13.51 10.36
CA THR A 351 28.94 -13.20 11.15
C THR A 351 28.70 -11.99 12.05
N SER A 352 29.45 -11.88 13.13
CA SER A 352 29.38 -10.75 14.06
C SER A 352 29.81 -9.45 13.37
N GLU A 353 30.81 -9.54 12.52
CA GLU A 353 31.38 -8.40 11.78
C GLU A 353 30.34 -7.79 10.82
N ALA A 354 29.57 -8.63 10.11
CA ALA A 354 28.47 -8.16 9.24
C ALA A 354 27.39 -7.44 10.06
N MET A 355 27.06 -7.98 11.24
CA MET A 355 26.10 -7.34 12.16
C MET A 355 26.63 -6.01 12.68
N ASP A 356 27.89 -5.93 13.07
CA ASP A 356 28.51 -4.68 13.56
C ASP A 356 28.54 -3.61 12.49
N GLU A 357 28.71 -3.97 11.22
CA GLU A 357 28.64 -3.05 10.10
C GLU A 357 27.21 -2.54 9.88
N VAL A 358 26.22 -3.42 9.92
CA VAL A 358 24.80 -3.06 9.88
C VAL A 358 24.45 -2.09 11.00
N LEU A 359 24.85 -2.38 12.21
CA LEU A 359 24.58 -1.53 13.39
C LEU A 359 25.26 -0.15 13.28
N ARG A 360 26.48 -0.10 12.76
CA ARG A 360 27.16 1.18 12.50
C ARG A 360 26.37 2.02 11.48
N THR A 361 25.94 1.39 10.41
CA THR A 361 25.14 2.07 9.38
C THR A 361 23.79 2.51 9.92
N LEU A 362 23.09 1.68 10.69
CA LEU A 362 21.84 2.08 11.34
C LEU A 362 22.03 3.31 12.24
N ARG A 363 23.09 3.37 13.05
CA ARG A 363 23.39 4.55 13.89
C ARG A 363 23.69 5.80 13.07
N THR A 364 24.33 5.65 11.90
CA THR A 364 24.59 6.79 11.00
C THR A 364 23.28 7.43 10.52
N PHE A 365 22.27 6.64 10.19
CA PHE A 365 21.01 7.14 9.63
C PHE A 365 19.93 7.42 10.68
N LEU A 366 19.96 6.72 11.82
CA LEU A 366 18.99 6.90 12.91
C LEU A 366 19.47 7.89 13.97
N GLY A 367 20.72 8.38 13.85
CA GLY A 367 21.38 9.23 14.84
C GLY A 367 22.23 8.43 15.83
N ALA A 368 23.39 8.99 16.20
CA ALA A 368 24.36 8.32 17.07
C ALA A 368 23.81 8.00 18.48
N ALA A 369 22.84 8.78 18.95
CA ALA A 369 22.16 8.62 20.23
C ALA A 369 21.09 7.53 20.23
N MET A 370 20.77 6.92 19.07
CA MET A 370 19.77 5.87 18.98
C MET A 370 20.20 4.62 19.74
N GLN A 371 19.39 4.20 20.70
CA GLN A 371 19.55 2.92 21.37
C GLN A 371 19.03 1.81 20.47
N ILE A 372 19.89 0.86 20.11
CA ILE A 372 19.54 -0.26 19.23
C ILE A 372 19.74 -1.55 20.02
N GLU A 373 18.62 -2.18 20.38
CA GLU A 373 18.62 -3.52 20.96
C GLU A 373 18.48 -4.55 19.85
N VAL A 374 19.40 -5.53 19.79
CA VAL A 374 19.34 -6.63 18.80
C VAL A 374 18.72 -7.85 19.43
N GLU A 375 17.61 -8.30 18.89
CA GLU A 375 16.92 -9.53 19.27
C GLU A 375 17.08 -10.58 18.17
N TYR A 376 17.75 -11.68 18.46
CA TYR A 376 17.83 -12.80 17.54
C TYR A 376 16.62 -13.71 17.73
N VAL A 377 15.88 -13.93 16.64
CA VAL A 377 14.65 -14.72 16.65
C VAL A 377 14.72 -15.80 15.55
N ASP A 378 14.02 -16.90 15.77
CA ASP A 378 13.96 -17.99 14.78
C ASP A 378 13.08 -17.61 13.59
N GLU A 379 12.02 -16.83 13.83
CA GLU A 379 11.08 -16.39 12.79
C GLU A 379 10.53 -14.99 13.10
N ILE A 380 10.25 -14.23 12.03
CA ILE A 380 9.45 -13.01 12.09
C ILE A 380 8.08 -13.36 11.53
N PRO A 381 7.03 -13.32 12.37
CA PRO A 381 5.71 -13.74 11.96
C PRO A 381 5.16 -12.88 10.83
N LEU A 382 4.45 -13.52 9.91
CA LEU A 382 3.63 -12.83 8.93
C LEU A 382 2.44 -12.19 9.64
N ILE A 383 2.14 -10.95 9.31
CA ILE A 383 0.87 -10.37 9.73
C ILE A 383 -0.28 -11.11 9.01
N ARG A 384 -1.50 -10.94 9.52
CA ARG A 384 -2.73 -11.62 9.04
C ARG A 384 -2.96 -11.54 7.52
N THR A 385 -2.28 -10.63 6.83
CA THR A 385 -2.32 -10.45 5.37
C THR A 385 -1.20 -11.18 4.63
N GLY A 386 -0.44 -12.02 5.30
CA GLY A 386 0.70 -12.74 4.70
C GLY A 386 1.92 -11.86 4.43
N LYS A 387 1.98 -10.65 4.99
CA LYS A 387 3.08 -9.70 4.80
C LYS A 387 4.02 -9.72 6.00
N ARG A 388 5.33 -9.53 5.77
CA ARG A 388 6.29 -9.11 6.80
C ARG A 388 6.42 -7.59 6.75
N LEU A 389 6.38 -6.95 7.91
CA LEU A 389 6.65 -5.53 8.02
C LEU A 389 8.12 -5.34 8.35
N ALA A 390 8.86 -4.67 7.48
CA ALA A 390 10.27 -4.36 7.69
C ALA A 390 10.49 -3.41 8.87
N ALA A 391 9.56 -2.50 9.10
CA ALA A 391 9.56 -1.56 10.21
C ALA A 391 8.17 -1.42 10.81
N VAL A 392 8.08 -1.33 12.12
CA VAL A 392 6.85 -1.12 12.89
C VAL A 392 7.13 -0.04 13.93
N SER A 393 6.49 1.11 13.80
CA SER A 393 6.49 2.11 14.87
C SER A 393 5.15 2.06 15.61
N ARG A 394 5.21 1.98 16.93
CA ARG A 394 4.04 2.08 17.83
C ARG A 394 3.87 3.49 18.39
N LEU A 395 4.73 4.41 17.99
CA LEU A 395 4.58 5.81 18.32
C LEU A 395 3.37 6.36 17.58
N GLY A 396 2.44 6.95 18.32
CA GLY A 396 1.36 7.74 17.75
C GLY A 396 1.91 9.07 17.26
N ILE A 397 2.36 9.12 16.00
CA ILE A 397 2.92 10.34 15.43
C ILE A 397 1.79 11.17 14.84
N ASP A 398 1.58 12.37 15.38
CA ASP A 398 0.88 13.41 14.66
C ASP A 398 1.91 14.20 13.82
N LEU A 399 1.93 13.92 12.52
CA LEU A 399 2.84 14.60 11.59
C LEU A 399 2.55 16.10 11.45
N GLN A 400 1.44 16.59 12.01
CA GLN A 400 1.10 18.01 11.95
C GLN A 400 1.63 18.81 13.14
N SER A 401 1.60 18.22 14.33
CA SER A 401 2.05 18.89 15.55
C SER A 401 3.47 18.50 15.96
N GLY A 402 4.02 17.41 15.42
CA GLY A 402 5.24 16.79 15.93
C GLY A 402 5.09 16.21 17.34
N GLU A 403 3.87 16.24 17.91
CA GLU A 403 3.58 15.77 19.25
C GLU A 403 3.14 14.30 19.25
N GLU A 404 3.52 13.59 20.30
CA GLU A 404 3.07 12.21 20.54
C GLU A 404 1.60 12.20 20.95
N ARG A 405 0.76 11.47 20.21
CA ARG A 405 -0.50 10.99 20.79
C ARG A 405 -0.19 9.81 21.71
N ALA A 406 -0.77 9.84 22.91
CA ALA A 406 -0.70 8.75 23.86
C ALA A 406 -0.97 7.41 23.16
N SER A 407 -0.04 6.46 23.31
CA SER A 407 -0.14 5.11 22.76
C SER A 407 -1.45 4.46 23.23
N LEU A 408 -2.29 4.07 22.28
CA LEU A 408 -3.45 3.24 22.58
C LEU A 408 -2.96 1.90 23.15
N PRO A 409 -3.47 1.44 24.29
CA PRO A 409 -3.06 0.17 24.87
C PRO A 409 -3.44 -0.98 23.94
N VAL A 410 -2.44 -1.70 23.47
CA VAL A 410 -2.63 -2.94 22.70
C VAL A 410 -3.04 -4.03 23.68
N LYS A 411 -4.27 -4.52 23.61
CA LYS A 411 -4.67 -5.75 24.27
C LYS A 411 -3.88 -6.92 23.66
N PRO A 412 -3.25 -7.76 24.47
CA PRO A 412 -2.60 -8.97 23.97
C PRO A 412 -3.65 -9.89 23.30
N PRO A 413 -3.27 -10.67 22.29
CA PRO A 413 -4.19 -11.61 21.68
C PRO A 413 -4.66 -12.61 22.73
N SER A 414 -5.97 -12.71 22.92
CA SER A 414 -6.57 -13.75 23.75
C SER A 414 -6.20 -15.11 23.16
N ALA A 415 -5.51 -15.93 23.95
CA ALA A 415 -5.29 -17.32 23.66
C ALA A 415 -6.64 -18.05 23.66
N SER A 416 -7.06 -18.55 22.53
CA SER A 416 -8.03 -19.65 22.36
C SER A 416 -7.82 -20.28 20.99
#